data_b20146d0d4e9fb616b1c342a7fcc3998
#
_entry.id   b20146d0d4e9fb616b1c342a7fcc3998
#
_cell.length_a   1.000
_cell.length_b   1.000
_cell.length_c   1.000
_cell.angle_alpha   90.00
_cell.angle_beta   90.00
_cell.angle_gamma   90.00
#
_symmetry.space_group_name_H-M   'P 1'
#
loop_
_entity.id
_entity.type
_entity.pdbx_description
1 polymer ?
#
loop_
_entity_poly.entity_id
_entity_poly.type
_entity_poly.pdbx_seq_one_letter_code
_entity_poly.pdbx_strand_id
1 'polypeptide(L)'
;MKKIIFILVLLVAPLVVHAENDYKVLTHYIDSEIEISGNLRVKEFILIDGNVDYFTRTLNYKTFDGVWDKKDTSLEDNPLYNGSGIYNFTVSAYKYNGEEIDLNNLGGNVKEYFKELNPKKVSDNTYRVSKNDGENSYNIYFKNSGKIVIYLEYLVGDVVVTHKDVRELNYTFKNLEYNADDTYLRVLIPYQTNDEKYHVYLHGNSNGEYEEIEKDGFKYGVFAHYPNTKKEINVRLTLPLEQIAIDQGSNHTDIEALDEIISIENKRLDSSKKGASINNYAKYVIYGLAGIFVLIGYVIYKEKSKALNIMYFVLGTLISLFNYLFKTGVWYIYLIMIMPVVVIILSKREK
;
A
#
# COMPACT_ATOMS: atom_id res chain seq x y z
N MET A 1 9.88 42.63 -17.41
CA MET A 1 9.92 41.26 -17.99
C MET A 1 10.82 40.29 -17.23
N LYS A 2 12.10 40.63 -16.93
CA LYS A 2 13.02 39.68 -16.19
C LYS A 2 12.49 39.22 -14.83
N LYS A 3 11.80 40.06 -14.05
CA LYS A 3 11.25 39.72 -12.73
C LYS A 3 10.04 38.75 -12.79
N ILE A 4 9.24 38.81 -13.86
CA ILE A 4 8.07 37.92 -14.06
C ILE A 4 8.53 36.52 -14.47
N ILE A 5 9.60 36.42 -15.28
CA ILE A 5 10.19 35.17 -15.67
C ILE A 5 10.78 34.44 -14.44
N PHE A 6 11.39 35.18 -13.51
CA PHE A 6 11.95 34.61 -12.27
C PHE A 6 10.85 34.05 -11.34
N ILE A 7 9.70 34.73 -11.24
CA ILE A 7 8.55 34.22 -10.46
C ILE A 7 7.92 32.99 -11.12
N LEU A 8 7.87 32.93 -12.44
CA LEU A 8 7.39 31.75 -13.17
C LEU A 8 8.30 30.54 -12.99
N VAL A 9 9.62 30.73 -12.98
CA VAL A 9 10.61 29.69 -12.71
C VAL A 9 10.51 29.18 -11.25
N LEU A 10 10.25 30.07 -10.29
CA LEU A 10 10.05 29.71 -8.88
C LEU A 10 8.71 28.97 -8.64
N LEU A 11 7.67 29.23 -9.43
CA LEU A 11 6.39 28.50 -9.37
C LEU A 11 6.44 27.13 -10.03
N VAL A 12 7.37 26.92 -10.94
CA VAL A 12 7.59 25.60 -11.60
C VAL A 12 8.68 24.79 -10.88
N ALA A 13 9.49 25.42 -10.03
CA ALA A 13 10.60 24.79 -9.31
C ALA A 13 10.25 23.72 -8.27
N PRO A 14 9.04 23.62 -7.70
CA PRO A 14 8.67 22.43 -6.94
C PRO A 14 8.08 21.29 -7.81
N LEU A 15 8.54 21.13 -9.03
CA LEU A 15 8.59 19.80 -9.60
C LEU A 15 9.64 19.06 -8.78
N VAL A 16 9.16 18.47 -7.70
CA VAL A 16 9.92 17.54 -6.87
C VAL A 16 10.56 16.55 -7.83
N VAL A 17 11.84 16.71 -8.08
CA VAL A 17 12.67 15.66 -8.63
C VAL A 17 12.64 14.58 -7.54
N HIS A 18 11.64 13.70 -7.61
CA HIS A 18 11.76 12.42 -6.94
C HIS A 18 12.98 11.80 -7.59
N ALA A 19 14.02 11.58 -6.83
CA ALA A 19 15.06 10.65 -7.25
C ALA A 19 14.32 9.36 -7.56
N GLU A 20 14.13 9.09 -8.84
CA GLU A 20 13.54 7.85 -9.30
C GLU A 20 14.55 6.80 -8.86
N ASN A 21 14.12 5.84 -8.06
CA ASN A 21 14.99 4.74 -7.68
C ASN A 21 15.47 4.10 -8.98
N ASP A 22 16.77 3.79 -9.08
CA ASP A 22 17.35 3.16 -10.26
C ASP A 22 16.83 1.74 -10.49
N TYR A 23 15.82 1.32 -9.73
CA TYR A 23 15.18 0.02 -9.83
C TYR A 23 13.65 0.12 -9.75
N LYS A 24 13.00 -0.91 -10.26
CA LYS A 24 11.55 -1.10 -10.23
C LYS A 24 11.22 -2.46 -9.63
N VAL A 25 10.23 -2.52 -8.74
CA VAL A 25 9.65 -3.78 -8.30
C VAL A 25 8.54 -4.13 -9.28
N LEU A 26 8.76 -5.16 -10.07
CA LEU A 26 7.79 -5.63 -11.07
C LEU A 26 6.69 -6.44 -10.43
N THR A 27 7.08 -7.38 -9.57
CA THR A 27 6.12 -8.27 -8.90
C THR A 27 6.53 -8.50 -7.45
N HIS A 28 5.56 -8.44 -6.56
CA HIS A 28 5.68 -8.92 -5.20
C HIS A 28 4.61 -9.97 -4.95
N TYR A 29 5.00 -11.23 -4.82
CA TYR A 29 4.12 -12.32 -4.48
C TYR A 29 4.32 -12.72 -3.03
N ILE A 30 3.23 -12.79 -2.26
CA ILE A 30 3.19 -13.15 -0.85
C ILE A 30 2.31 -14.37 -0.71
N ASP A 31 2.91 -15.48 -0.29
CA ASP A 31 2.21 -16.72 0.00
C ASP A 31 2.27 -16.96 1.50
N SER A 32 1.12 -17.09 2.13
CA SER A 32 1.04 -17.22 3.57
C SER A 32 0.04 -18.30 4.00
N GLU A 33 0.33 -18.91 5.13
CA GLU A 33 -0.49 -19.95 5.73
C GLU A 33 -0.56 -19.75 7.25
N ILE A 34 -1.77 -19.70 7.78
CA ILE A 34 -2.00 -19.73 9.22
C ILE A 34 -1.81 -21.16 9.70
N GLU A 35 -0.92 -21.36 10.65
CA GLU A 35 -0.69 -22.68 11.25
C GLU A 35 -1.70 -22.95 12.38
N ILE A 36 -1.92 -24.22 12.68
CA ILE A 36 -2.78 -24.64 13.81
C ILE A 36 -2.30 -24.14 15.17
N SER A 37 -1.07 -23.65 15.25
CA SER A 37 -0.46 -23.01 16.42
C SER A 37 -0.81 -21.54 16.58
N GLY A 38 -1.49 -20.92 15.61
CA GLY A 38 -1.73 -19.48 15.57
C GLY A 38 -0.55 -18.64 15.03
N ASN A 39 0.50 -19.30 14.55
CA ASN A 39 1.58 -18.66 13.82
C ASN A 39 1.19 -18.39 12.36
N LEU A 40 1.90 -17.48 11.72
CA LEU A 40 1.77 -17.21 10.29
C LEU A 40 3.07 -17.54 9.57
N ARG A 41 3.06 -18.56 8.72
CA ARG A 41 4.16 -18.87 7.80
C ARG A 41 4.03 -18.00 6.57
N VAL A 42 5.10 -17.34 6.16
CA VAL A 42 5.12 -16.45 5.00
C VAL A 42 6.28 -16.77 4.08
N LYS A 43 6.00 -16.83 2.79
CA LYS A 43 6.97 -16.88 1.70
C LYS A 43 6.74 -15.69 0.80
N GLU A 44 7.80 -14.96 0.47
CA GLU A 44 7.72 -13.80 -0.41
C GLU A 44 8.66 -13.95 -1.59
N PHE A 45 8.17 -13.53 -2.76
CA PHE A 45 8.94 -13.37 -4.00
C PHE A 45 8.87 -11.93 -4.45
N ILE A 46 10.02 -11.31 -4.62
CA ILE A 46 10.12 -9.93 -5.05
C ILE A 46 10.97 -9.89 -6.31
N LEU A 47 10.33 -9.65 -7.46
CA LEU A 47 11.02 -9.47 -8.74
C LEU A 47 11.37 -8.00 -8.91
N ILE A 48 12.66 -7.72 -8.99
CA ILE A 48 13.23 -6.37 -9.15
C ILE A 48 13.95 -6.27 -10.49
N ASP A 49 13.79 -5.15 -11.18
CA ASP A 49 14.50 -4.80 -12.40
C ASP A 49 15.24 -3.46 -12.22
N GLY A 50 16.53 -3.44 -12.46
CA GLY A 50 17.39 -2.25 -12.35
C GLY A 50 18.54 -2.42 -11.35
N ASN A 51 19.19 -1.31 -11.03
CA ASN A 51 20.29 -1.27 -10.07
C ASN A 51 19.74 -0.93 -8.68
N VAL A 52 19.92 -1.85 -7.74
CA VAL A 52 19.49 -1.70 -6.35
C VAL A 52 20.71 -1.43 -5.50
N ASP A 53 20.98 -0.17 -5.20
CA ASP A 53 22.00 0.18 -4.21
C ASP A 53 21.56 -0.19 -2.80
N TYR A 54 20.24 -0.11 -2.56
CA TYR A 54 19.65 -0.43 -1.28
C TYR A 54 18.15 -0.73 -1.42
N PHE A 55 17.74 -1.91 -0.99
CA PHE A 55 16.35 -2.30 -0.91
C PHE A 55 16.03 -2.69 0.53
N THR A 56 14.91 -2.19 1.05
CA THR A 56 14.46 -2.49 2.41
C THR A 56 13.15 -3.23 2.37
N ARG A 57 13.06 -4.28 3.18
CA ARG A 57 11.81 -4.98 3.47
C ARG A 57 11.63 -5.04 4.98
N THR A 58 10.58 -4.38 5.48
CA THR A 58 10.23 -4.37 6.90
C THR A 58 9.22 -5.46 7.20
N LEU A 59 9.54 -6.34 8.13
CA LEU A 59 8.67 -7.41 8.61
C LEU A 59 8.17 -7.05 10.00
N ASN A 60 6.88 -6.83 10.12
CA ASN A 60 6.23 -6.53 11.40
C ASN A 60 5.81 -7.81 12.11
N TYR A 61 5.90 -7.86 13.42
CA TYR A 61 5.43 -9.00 14.21
C TYR A 61 4.54 -8.61 15.38
N LYS A 62 4.55 -7.36 15.79
CA LYS A 62 3.65 -6.83 16.83
C LYS A 62 3.38 -5.34 16.64
N THR A 63 2.27 -4.87 17.20
CA THR A 63 1.82 -3.47 17.08
C THR A 63 2.33 -2.57 18.20
N PHE A 64 2.68 -3.13 19.37
CA PHE A 64 3.20 -2.34 20.50
C PHE A 64 4.09 -3.18 21.42
N ASP A 65 4.92 -2.52 22.20
CA ASP A 65 5.68 -3.13 23.30
C ASP A 65 4.86 -3.10 24.60
N GLY A 66 4.57 -4.27 25.16
CA GLY A 66 3.86 -4.39 26.41
C GLY A 66 2.93 -5.61 26.48
N VAL A 67 2.25 -5.73 27.59
CA VAL A 67 1.21 -6.73 27.80
C VAL A 67 -0.13 -6.12 27.39
N TRP A 68 -0.91 -6.86 26.61
CA TRP A 68 -2.26 -6.46 26.27
C TRP A 68 -3.09 -6.31 27.53
N ASP A 69 -3.77 -5.17 27.71
CA ASP A 69 -4.90 -5.14 28.60
C ASP A 69 -6.07 -5.84 27.91
N LYS A 70 -6.34 -7.06 28.37
CA LYS A 70 -7.35 -7.94 27.78
C LYS A 70 -8.77 -7.36 27.82
N LYS A 71 -8.99 -6.26 28.54
CA LYS A 71 -10.30 -5.63 28.71
C LYS A 71 -10.52 -4.42 27.82
N ASP A 72 -9.44 -3.69 27.48
CA ASP A 72 -9.52 -2.38 26.82
C ASP A 72 -8.96 -2.44 25.38
N THR A 73 -8.87 -3.62 24.79
CA THR A 73 -8.35 -3.78 23.44
C THR A 73 -9.33 -3.16 22.43
N SER A 74 -9.04 -1.97 21.95
CA SER A 74 -9.81 -1.34 20.87
C SER A 74 -9.62 -2.11 19.56
N LEU A 75 -10.71 -2.56 18.97
CA LEU A 75 -10.71 -3.25 17.68
C LEU A 75 -10.66 -2.27 16.50
N GLU A 76 -10.78 -0.93 16.77
CA GLU A 76 -11.20 0.01 15.73
C GLU A 76 -10.16 0.32 14.64
N ASP A 77 -8.88 0.54 14.94
CA ASP A 77 -8.03 1.23 13.96
C ASP A 77 -6.67 0.63 13.65
N ASN A 78 -6.24 -0.40 14.35
CA ASN A 78 -4.90 -0.93 14.15
C ASN A 78 -4.91 -2.43 13.85
N PRO A 79 -3.93 -2.91 13.08
CA PRO A 79 -3.67 -4.33 12.98
C PRO A 79 -3.54 -4.90 14.40
N LEU A 80 -4.44 -5.80 14.77
CA LEU A 80 -4.52 -6.34 16.12
C LEU A 80 -3.67 -7.59 16.20
N TYR A 81 -2.36 -7.44 16.20
CA TYR A 81 -1.44 -8.55 16.40
C TYR A 81 -0.32 -8.13 17.35
N ASN A 82 0.07 -9.03 18.20
CA ASN A 82 1.18 -8.82 19.12
C ASN A 82 2.02 -10.07 19.17
N GLY A 83 2.54 -10.45 18.02
CA GLY A 83 3.32 -11.66 17.82
C GLY A 83 4.59 -11.69 18.66
N SER A 84 5.06 -12.88 18.93
CA SER A 84 6.23 -13.13 19.78
C SER A 84 7.57 -12.87 19.07
N GLY A 85 7.60 -12.84 17.74
CA GLY A 85 8.80 -12.57 16.95
C GLY A 85 8.74 -13.09 15.53
N ILE A 86 9.84 -12.88 14.80
CA ILE A 86 10.11 -13.48 13.49
C ILE A 86 11.08 -14.65 13.69
N TYR A 87 10.72 -15.82 13.23
CA TYR A 87 11.48 -17.05 13.39
C TYR A 87 11.78 -17.70 12.04
N ASN A 88 12.77 -18.59 12.01
CA ASN A 88 13.14 -19.40 10.85
C ASN A 88 13.36 -18.55 9.57
N PHE A 89 13.91 -17.35 9.77
CA PHE A 89 14.11 -16.42 8.70
C PHE A 89 15.18 -16.89 7.72
N THR A 90 14.84 -16.98 6.44
CA THR A 90 15.77 -17.28 5.36
C THR A 90 15.65 -16.25 4.24
N VAL A 91 16.77 -15.93 3.63
CA VAL A 91 16.86 -15.06 2.45
C VAL A 91 17.65 -15.80 1.38
N SER A 92 17.09 -15.87 0.20
CA SER A 92 17.83 -16.29 -0.99
C SER A 92 17.48 -15.43 -2.19
N ALA A 93 18.31 -15.51 -3.23
CA ALA A 93 17.99 -14.83 -4.46
C ALA A 93 18.64 -15.55 -5.65
N TYR A 94 18.13 -15.26 -6.84
CA TYR A 94 18.70 -15.73 -8.10
C TYR A 94 18.54 -14.67 -9.18
N LYS A 95 19.42 -14.72 -10.18
CA LYS A 95 19.26 -13.91 -11.38
C LYS A 95 18.04 -14.39 -12.15
N TYR A 96 17.16 -13.44 -12.47
CA TYR A 96 16.02 -13.76 -13.31
C TYR A 96 16.45 -13.93 -14.75
N ASN A 97 16.19 -15.09 -15.32
CA ASN A 97 16.57 -15.46 -16.70
C ASN A 97 15.44 -15.30 -17.73
N GLY A 98 14.28 -14.78 -17.30
CA GLY A 98 13.09 -14.60 -18.14
C GLY A 98 12.10 -15.76 -18.11
N GLU A 99 12.38 -16.83 -17.35
CA GLU A 99 11.42 -17.91 -17.16
C GLU A 99 10.23 -17.45 -16.30
N GLU A 100 9.06 -18.01 -16.58
CA GLU A 100 7.86 -17.74 -15.79
C GLU A 100 8.05 -18.29 -14.36
N ILE A 101 7.69 -17.47 -13.37
CA ILE A 101 7.76 -17.88 -11.97
C ILE A 101 6.53 -18.74 -11.69
N ASP A 102 6.74 -20.03 -11.45
CA ASP A 102 5.69 -20.94 -10.98
C ASP A 102 5.36 -20.61 -9.51
N LEU A 103 4.27 -19.87 -9.34
CA LEU A 103 3.76 -19.43 -8.04
C LEU A 103 3.28 -20.61 -7.14
N ASN A 104 3.07 -21.79 -7.71
CA ASN A 104 2.67 -22.96 -6.95
C ASN A 104 3.86 -23.80 -6.48
N ASN A 105 5.05 -23.56 -7.01
CA ASN A 105 6.27 -24.31 -6.68
C ASN A 105 7.43 -23.35 -6.27
N LEU A 106 7.12 -22.39 -5.46
CA LEU A 106 8.03 -21.31 -5.08
C LEU A 106 9.28 -21.77 -4.30
N GLY A 107 9.27 -22.93 -3.68
CA GLY A 107 10.36 -23.42 -2.83
C GLY A 107 11.41 -24.32 -3.52
N GLY A 108 11.16 -24.78 -4.75
CA GLY A 108 11.93 -25.89 -5.33
C GLY A 108 13.29 -25.54 -5.92
N ASN A 109 13.52 -24.32 -6.37
CA ASN A 109 14.69 -23.94 -7.18
C ASN A 109 15.43 -22.68 -6.73
N VAL A 110 15.19 -22.17 -5.55
CA VAL A 110 15.85 -20.96 -5.05
C VAL A 110 17.26 -21.32 -4.60
N LYS A 111 18.27 -20.84 -5.34
CA LYS A 111 19.67 -20.97 -4.97
C LYS A 111 20.07 -19.79 -4.10
N GLU A 112 20.80 -20.06 -3.03
CA GLU A 112 21.39 -19.01 -2.22
C GLU A 112 22.33 -18.16 -3.09
N TYR A 113 21.98 -16.90 -3.26
CA TYR A 113 22.73 -15.94 -4.07
C TYR A 113 23.33 -14.83 -3.21
N PHE A 114 22.67 -14.48 -2.10
CA PHE A 114 23.15 -13.50 -1.17
C PHE A 114 23.99 -14.12 -0.06
N LYS A 115 25.04 -13.41 0.29
CA LYS A 115 25.80 -13.67 1.50
C LYS A 115 25.43 -12.67 2.57
N GLU A 116 25.40 -13.12 3.81
CA GLU A 116 25.19 -12.23 4.93
C GLU A 116 26.26 -11.12 4.93
N LEU A 117 25.81 -9.87 5.13
CA LEU A 117 26.67 -8.71 5.10
C LEU A 117 27.65 -8.75 6.27
N ASN A 118 28.93 -8.85 5.97
CA ASN A 118 29.95 -8.51 6.95
C ASN A 118 29.87 -6.98 7.19
N PRO A 119 29.65 -6.50 8.42
CA PRO A 119 29.43 -5.07 8.72
C PRO A 119 30.58 -4.13 8.26
N LYS A 120 31.71 -4.68 7.87
CA LYS A 120 32.88 -3.91 7.37
C LYS A 120 32.97 -3.82 5.83
N LYS A 121 32.14 -4.52 5.07
CA LYS A 121 32.19 -4.49 3.58
C LYS A 121 30.77 -4.53 3.01
N VAL A 122 30.35 -3.44 2.40
CA VAL A 122 29.15 -3.39 1.56
C VAL A 122 29.57 -3.79 0.15
N SER A 123 29.10 -4.93 -0.34
CA SER A 123 29.35 -5.41 -1.70
C SER A 123 28.03 -5.86 -2.32
N ASP A 124 27.98 -5.99 -3.64
CA ASP A 124 26.83 -6.56 -4.33
C ASP A 124 26.57 -7.99 -3.87
N ASN A 125 25.30 -8.41 -3.99
CA ASN A 125 24.81 -9.71 -3.58
C ASN A 125 24.99 -9.97 -2.07
N THR A 126 24.67 -8.97 -1.27
CA THR A 126 24.71 -9.08 0.20
C THR A 126 23.37 -8.74 0.79
N TYR A 127 23.09 -9.31 1.95
CA TYR A 127 21.94 -8.93 2.77
C TYR A 127 22.34 -8.70 4.22
N ARG A 128 21.51 -7.95 4.91
CA ARG A 128 21.58 -7.73 6.36
C ARG A 128 20.20 -7.75 6.93
N VAL A 129 20.03 -8.45 8.05
CA VAL A 129 18.84 -8.39 8.89
C VAL A 129 19.16 -7.57 10.13
N SER A 130 18.34 -6.63 10.49
CA SER A 130 18.45 -5.90 11.76
C SER A 130 17.08 -5.77 12.41
N LYS A 131 17.02 -6.02 13.72
CA LYS A 131 15.87 -5.62 14.52
C LYS A 131 15.98 -4.12 14.77
N ASN A 132 14.92 -3.40 14.54
CA ASN A 132 14.86 -1.98 14.88
C ASN A 132 14.67 -1.83 16.39
N ASP A 133 15.61 -1.15 17.05
CA ASP A 133 15.49 -0.80 18.46
C ASP A 133 14.30 0.17 18.61
N GLY A 134 13.33 -0.19 19.44
CA GLY A 134 12.11 0.60 19.68
C GLY A 134 11.00 0.41 18.65
N GLU A 135 11.21 -0.39 17.59
CA GLU A 135 10.20 -0.78 16.64
C GLU A 135 9.91 -2.29 16.75
N ASN A 136 8.66 -2.66 16.58
CA ASN A 136 8.23 -4.06 16.64
C ASN A 136 8.37 -4.73 15.27
N SER A 137 9.55 -4.55 14.65
CA SER A 137 9.81 -4.98 13.30
C SER A 137 11.26 -5.41 13.07
N TYR A 138 11.47 -6.13 11.95
CA TYR A 138 12.79 -6.43 11.41
C TYR A 138 12.95 -5.77 10.06
N ASN A 139 14.09 -5.14 9.82
CA ASN A 139 14.47 -4.64 8.51
C ASN A 139 15.44 -5.59 7.83
N ILE A 140 15.16 -5.85 6.56
CA ILE A 140 15.99 -6.65 5.69
C ILE A 140 16.48 -5.73 4.59
N TYR A 141 17.80 -5.64 4.46
CA TYR A 141 18.48 -4.79 3.50
C TYR A 141 19.18 -5.65 2.47
N PHE A 142 19.01 -5.31 1.19
CA PHE A 142 19.67 -5.97 0.09
C PHE A 142 20.50 -4.96 -0.70
N LYS A 143 21.64 -5.38 -1.20
CA LYS A 143 22.36 -4.67 -2.23
C LYS A 143 22.62 -5.59 -3.41
N ASN A 144 22.23 -5.16 -4.61
CA ASN A 144 22.43 -5.91 -5.84
C ASN A 144 22.44 -5.00 -7.07
N SER A 145 23.07 -5.48 -8.15
CA SER A 145 23.01 -4.87 -9.48
C SER A 145 22.41 -5.84 -10.49
N GLY A 146 21.38 -5.38 -11.23
CA GLY A 146 20.72 -6.12 -12.29
C GLY A 146 19.37 -6.72 -11.91
N LYS A 147 18.80 -7.55 -12.78
CA LYS A 147 17.47 -8.14 -12.64
C LYS A 147 17.52 -9.40 -11.79
N ILE A 148 16.82 -9.38 -10.66
CA ILE A 148 16.84 -10.48 -9.68
C ILE A 148 15.46 -10.80 -9.14
N VAL A 149 15.33 -12.02 -8.63
CA VAL A 149 14.27 -12.44 -7.72
C VAL A 149 14.86 -12.60 -6.32
N ILE A 150 14.23 -11.96 -5.34
CA ILE A 150 14.52 -12.13 -3.92
C ILE A 150 13.45 -13.04 -3.34
N TYR A 151 13.87 -14.08 -2.62
CA TYR A 151 12.99 -14.99 -1.90
C TYR A 151 13.22 -14.85 -0.41
N LEU A 152 12.13 -14.69 0.33
CA LEU A 152 12.10 -14.64 1.79
C LEU A 152 11.19 -15.76 2.30
N GLU A 153 11.59 -16.43 3.35
CA GLU A 153 10.74 -17.35 4.12
C GLU A 153 10.92 -17.08 5.60
N TYR A 154 9.81 -16.95 6.31
CA TYR A 154 9.82 -16.69 7.75
C TYR A 154 8.51 -17.13 8.41
N LEU A 155 8.55 -17.23 9.73
CA LEU A 155 7.40 -17.51 10.59
C LEU A 155 7.18 -16.31 11.52
N VAL A 156 5.96 -15.78 11.53
CA VAL A 156 5.52 -14.79 12.53
C VAL A 156 4.82 -15.54 13.65
N GLY A 157 5.43 -15.52 14.84
CA GLY A 157 4.91 -16.25 15.99
C GLY A 157 3.74 -15.55 16.67
N ASP A 158 2.75 -16.29 17.13
CA ASP A 158 1.60 -15.83 17.93
C ASP A 158 0.84 -14.64 17.35
N VAL A 159 0.64 -14.62 16.03
CA VAL A 159 0.04 -13.46 15.36
C VAL A 159 -1.48 -13.49 15.35
N VAL A 160 -2.09 -14.65 15.51
CA VAL A 160 -3.54 -14.82 15.60
C VAL A 160 -4.01 -14.50 17.02
N VAL A 161 -4.99 -13.63 17.12
CA VAL A 161 -5.60 -13.23 18.40
C VAL A 161 -6.81 -14.13 18.68
N THR A 162 -6.92 -14.61 19.92
CA THR A 162 -8.07 -15.38 20.39
C THR A 162 -9.01 -14.48 21.18
N HIS A 163 -10.22 -14.30 20.69
CA HIS A 163 -11.34 -13.70 21.40
C HIS A 163 -12.23 -14.79 22.03
N LYS A 164 -13.26 -14.41 22.80
CA LYS A 164 -14.18 -15.38 23.40
C LYS A 164 -14.97 -16.19 22.37
N ASP A 165 -15.31 -15.59 21.26
CA ASP A 165 -16.25 -16.09 20.26
C ASP A 165 -15.60 -16.43 18.91
N VAL A 166 -14.43 -15.83 18.61
CA VAL A 166 -13.78 -15.92 17.31
C VAL A 166 -12.24 -15.81 17.44
N ARG A 167 -11.52 -16.27 16.44
CA ARG A 167 -10.09 -15.97 16.25
C ARG A 167 -9.93 -14.93 15.15
N GLU A 168 -8.91 -14.08 15.29
CA GLU A 168 -8.65 -12.98 14.38
C GLU A 168 -7.18 -12.98 13.92
N LEU A 169 -6.96 -12.95 12.62
CA LEU A 169 -5.74 -12.46 12.00
C LEU A 169 -6.01 -11.05 11.47
N ASN A 170 -5.29 -10.05 11.95
CA ASN A 170 -5.35 -8.69 11.40
C ASN A 170 -3.90 -8.22 11.15
N TYR A 171 -3.37 -8.53 9.96
CA TYR A 171 -1.95 -8.44 9.68
C TYR A 171 -1.64 -7.61 8.44
N THR A 172 -0.62 -6.74 8.54
CA THR A 172 -0.10 -5.95 7.42
C THR A 172 1.00 -6.73 6.70
N PHE A 173 0.69 -7.26 5.54
CA PHE A 173 1.60 -8.06 4.73
C PHE A 173 2.60 -7.22 3.95
N LYS A 174 2.22 -6.03 3.51
CA LYS A 174 3.09 -5.12 2.78
C LYS A 174 2.94 -3.71 3.33
N ASN A 175 4.05 -3.10 3.68
CA ASN A 175 4.13 -1.70 4.09
C ASN A 175 4.38 -0.75 2.88
N LEU A 176 4.69 0.50 3.14
CA LEU A 176 4.86 1.56 2.13
C LEU A 176 6.30 1.68 1.58
N GLU A 177 7.22 0.76 1.89
CA GLU A 177 8.64 0.90 1.57
C GLU A 177 8.92 1.06 0.07
N TYR A 178 8.09 0.46 -0.76
CA TYR A 178 8.20 0.52 -2.23
C TYR A 178 6.86 0.34 -2.92
N ASN A 179 6.81 0.81 -4.16
CA ASN A 179 5.71 0.52 -5.07
C ASN A 179 6.02 -0.75 -5.85
N ALA A 180 5.01 -1.54 -6.18
CA ALA A 180 5.14 -2.69 -7.07
C ALA A 180 4.15 -2.57 -8.22
N ASP A 181 4.53 -3.02 -9.43
CA ASP A 181 3.59 -3.04 -10.56
C ASP A 181 2.44 -3.99 -10.26
N ASP A 182 2.76 -5.17 -9.75
CA ASP A 182 1.79 -6.15 -9.32
C ASP A 182 2.15 -6.71 -7.95
N THR A 183 1.15 -6.84 -7.08
CA THR A 183 1.29 -7.57 -5.82
C THR A 183 0.21 -8.64 -5.75
N TYR A 184 0.63 -9.85 -5.51
CA TYR A 184 -0.24 -11.00 -5.30
C TYR A 184 -0.13 -11.44 -3.85
N LEU A 185 -1.25 -11.74 -3.23
CA LEU A 185 -1.32 -12.20 -1.84
C LEU A 185 -2.23 -13.43 -1.76
N ARG A 186 -1.70 -14.51 -1.22
CA ARG A 186 -2.46 -15.70 -0.84
C ARG A 186 -2.37 -15.89 0.67
N VAL A 187 -3.52 -16.09 1.32
CA VAL A 187 -3.59 -16.43 2.73
C VAL A 187 -4.42 -17.69 2.87
N LEU A 188 -3.80 -18.76 3.32
CA LEU A 188 -4.47 -20.04 3.60
C LEU A 188 -4.79 -20.18 5.08
N ILE A 189 -5.88 -20.87 5.38
CA ILE A 189 -6.30 -21.21 6.74
C ILE A 189 -5.98 -22.66 7.08
N PRO A 190 -5.84 -23.04 8.38
CA PRO A 190 -5.42 -24.38 8.76
C PRO A 190 -6.35 -25.48 8.28
N TYR A 191 -7.64 -25.26 8.41
CA TYR A 191 -8.67 -26.21 8.01
C TYR A 191 -9.73 -25.53 7.17
N GLN A 192 -10.20 -26.20 6.15
CA GLN A 192 -11.33 -25.74 5.33
C GLN A 192 -12.61 -25.58 6.17
N THR A 193 -13.43 -24.57 5.88
CA THR A 193 -14.61 -24.24 6.66
C THR A 193 -15.75 -23.66 5.81
N ASN A 194 -16.99 -23.88 6.26
CA ASN A 194 -18.17 -23.12 5.81
C ASN A 194 -18.88 -22.46 7.01
N ASP A 195 -18.15 -22.30 8.11
CA ASP A 195 -18.68 -21.66 9.32
C ASP A 195 -18.98 -20.18 9.06
N GLU A 196 -20.09 -19.70 9.63
CA GLU A 196 -20.52 -18.30 9.50
C GLU A 196 -19.56 -17.28 10.14
N LYS A 197 -18.66 -17.73 11.01
CA LYS A 197 -17.62 -16.91 11.64
C LYS A 197 -16.40 -16.65 10.73
N TYR A 198 -16.34 -17.31 9.57
CA TYR A 198 -15.29 -17.04 8.60
C TYR A 198 -15.63 -15.81 7.76
N HIS A 199 -14.89 -14.75 7.96
CA HIS A 199 -14.95 -13.54 7.14
C HIS A 199 -13.56 -13.10 6.69
N VAL A 200 -13.49 -12.50 5.53
CA VAL A 200 -12.24 -11.94 4.95
C VAL A 200 -12.46 -10.47 4.60
N TYR A 201 -11.59 -9.62 5.09
CA TYR A 201 -11.55 -8.19 4.76
C TYR A 201 -10.15 -7.84 4.27
N LEU A 202 -10.10 -7.23 3.10
CA LEU A 202 -8.86 -6.88 2.41
C LEU A 202 -8.74 -5.37 2.29
N HIS A 203 -7.64 -4.84 2.78
CA HIS A 203 -7.33 -3.41 2.72
C HIS A 203 -6.09 -3.18 1.87
N GLY A 204 -6.18 -2.24 0.93
CA GLY A 204 -5.11 -1.97 -0.03
C GLY A 204 -5.49 -0.92 -1.05
N ASN A 205 -5.02 -1.09 -2.27
CA ASN A 205 -5.42 -0.26 -3.40
C ASN A 205 -6.89 -0.52 -3.76
N SER A 206 -7.61 0.53 -4.15
CA SER A 206 -9.02 0.45 -4.53
C SER A 206 -9.31 -0.31 -5.84
N ASN A 207 -8.27 -0.63 -6.61
CA ASN A 207 -8.33 -1.41 -7.85
C ASN A 207 -7.85 -2.85 -7.65
N GLY A 208 -7.73 -3.31 -6.41
CA GLY A 208 -7.44 -4.71 -6.10
C GLY A 208 -8.65 -5.60 -6.37
N GLU A 209 -8.37 -6.82 -6.77
CA GLU A 209 -9.34 -7.89 -6.98
C GLU A 209 -9.02 -9.05 -6.03
N TYR A 210 -10.03 -9.79 -5.61
CA TYR A 210 -9.81 -10.97 -4.78
C TYR A 210 -10.84 -12.05 -5.07
N GLU A 211 -10.46 -13.27 -4.72
CA GLU A 211 -11.32 -14.44 -4.75
C GLU A 211 -11.10 -15.29 -3.48
N GLU A 212 -12.15 -15.90 -2.99
CA GLU A 212 -12.03 -16.93 -1.95
C GLU A 212 -11.50 -18.21 -2.56
N ILE A 213 -10.52 -18.83 -1.92
CA ILE A 213 -9.99 -20.12 -2.33
C ILE A 213 -10.89 -21.19 -1.73
N GLU A 214 -11.44 -22.05 -2.60
CA GLU A 214 -12.26 -23.17 -2.19
C GLU A 214 -11.55 -24.49 -2.45
N LYS A 215 -11.76 -25.44 -1.55
CA LYS A 215 -11.31 -26.82 -1.67
C LYS A 215 -12.46 -27.75 -1.27
N ASP A 216 -12.84 -28.65 -2.18
CA ASP A 216 -13.95 -29.60 -1.96
C ASP A 216 -15.29 -28.94 -1.56
N GLY A 217 -15.54 -27.71 -2.05
CA GLY A 217 -16.73 -26.92 -1.73
C GLY A 217 -16.71 -26.21 -0.39
N PHE A 218 -15.56 -26.16 0.25
CA PHE A 218 -15.32 -25.45 1.52
C PHE A 218 -14.32 -24.33 1.31
N LYS A 219 -14.48 -23.22 2.02
CA LYS A 219 -13.53 -22.11 2.06
C LYS A 219 -12.22 -22.54 2.70
N TYR A 220 -11.11 -22.20 2.04
CA TYR A 220 -9.77 -22.60 2.45
C TYR A 220 -8.78 -21.44 2.53
N GLY A 221 -9.19 -20.25 2.15
CA GLY A 221 -8.36 -19.06 2.19
C GLY A 221 -8.82 -17.99 1.21
N VAL A 222 -7.93 -17.07 0.92
CA VAL A 222 -8.16 -15.96 -0.01
C VAL A 222 -6.94 -15.73 -0.91
N PHE A 223 -7.19 -15.37 -2.15
CA PHE A 223 -6.20 -14.89 -3.10
C PHE A 223 -6.58 -13.47 -3.52
N ALA A 224 -5.63 -12.55 -3.54
CA ALA A 224 -5.84 -11.18 -3.96
C ALA A 224 -4.74 -10.72 -4.91
N HIS A 225 -5.11 -9.87 -5.86
CA HIS A 225 -4.22 -9.21 -6.80
C HIS A 225 -4.40 -7.69 -6.71
N TYR A 226 -3.32 -6.97 -6.56
CA TYR A 226 -3.28 -5.51 -6.48
C TYR A 226 -2.36 -4.96 -7.55
N PRO A 227 -2.89 -4.47 -8.70
CA PRO A 227 -2.09 -3.81 -9.71
C PRO A 227 -1.65 -2.41 -9.24
N ASN A 228 -0.43 -1.99 -9.61
CA ASN A 228 0.17 -0.69 -9.24
C ASN A 228 0.09 -0.38 -7.75
N THR A 229 0.60 -1.29 -6.93
CA THR A 229 0.49 -1.23 -5.47
C THR A 229 1.31 -0.10 -4.87
N LYS A 230 0.63 0.93 -4.38
CA LYS A 230 1.21 2.13 -3.73
C LYS A 230 0.79 2.29 -2.27
N LYS A 231 0.01 1.36 -1.76
CA LYS A 231 -0.53 1.38 -0.40
C LYS A 231 -0.07 0.16 0.39
N GLU A 232 -0.25 0.23 1.67
CA GLU A 232 -0.16 -0.94 2.55
C GLU A 232 -1.21 -1.97 2.14
N ILE A 233 -0.86 -3.24 2.29
CA ILE A 233 -1.79 -4.35 2.14
C ILE A 233 -1.96 -5.00 3.51
N ASN A 234 -3.17 -4.90 4.03
CA ASN A 234 -3.57 -5.50 5.28
C ASN A 234 -4.69 -6.51 5.02
N VAL A 235 -4.66 -7.62 5.72
CA VAL A 235 -5.75 -8.60 5.73
C VAL A 235 -6.26 -8.74 7.15
N ARG A 236 -7.57 -8.58 7.28
CA ARG A 236 -8.31 -8.96 8.48
C ARG A 236 -9.14 -10.19 8.17
N LEU A 237 -8.96 -11.24 8.94
CA LEU A 237 -9.62 -12.52 8.74
C LEU A 237 -10.12 -13.03 10.07
N THR A 238 -11.40 -13.43 10.13
CA THR A 238 -11.97 -14.09 11.30
C THR A 238 -12.15 -15.56 11.05
N LEU A 239 -11.93 -16.38 12.08
CA LEU A 239 -11.96 -17.83 12.03
C LEU A 239 -12.75 -18.40 13.20
N PRO A 240 -13.47 -19.54 13.04
CA PRO A 240 -14.00 -20.29 14.15
C PRO A 240 -12.90 -20.65 15.16
N LEU A 241 -13.26 -20.81 16.42
CA LEU A 241 -12.28 -21.13 17.49
C LEU A 241 -11.52 -22.45 17.24
N GLU A 242 -12.16 -23.39 16.60
CA GLU A 242 -11.64 -24.73 16.30
C GLU A 242 -10.52 -24.75 15.26
N GLN A 243 -10.34 -23.65 14.51
CA GLN A 243 -9.28 -23.54 13.48
C GLN A 243 -7.87 -23.58 14.08
N ILE A 244 -7.71 -23.13 15.32
CA ILE A 244 -6.43 -23.11 16.02
C ILE A 244 -6.51 -24.10 17.17
N ALA A 245 -5.74 -25.20 17.07
CA ALA A 245 -5.82 -26.31 18.02
C ALA A 245 -5.08 -26.01 19.34
N ILE A 246 -4.08 -25.13 19.32
CA ILE A 246 -3.20 -24.88 20.46
C ILE A 246 -3.40 -23.45 20.93
N ASP A 247 -4.02 -23.30 22.07
CA ASP A 247 -4.16 -22.01 22.74
C ASP A 247 -2.97 -21.78 23.68
N GLN A 248 -1.77 -21.72 23.10
CA GLN A 248 -0.52 -21.47 23.82
C GLN A 248 -0.05 -20.03 23.76
N GLY A 249 -0.71 -19.20 22.91
CA GLY A 249 -0.31 -17.82 22.70
C GLY A 249 -0.68 -16.90 23.85
N SER A 250 0.08 -15.84 24.00
CA SER A 250 -0.21 -14.72 24.90
C SER A 250 -1.32 -13.81 24.37
N ASN A 251 -1.74 -14.01 23.12
CA ASN A 251 -2.69 -13.17 22.41
C ASN A 251 -4.14 -13.59 22.65
N HIS A 252 -4.66 -13.26 23.83
CA HIS A 252 -6.07 -13.46 24.17
C HIS A 252 -6.75 -12.16 24.56
N THR A 253 -8.03 -12.05 24.26
CA THR A 253 -8.91 -11.04 24.82
C THR A 253 -10.08 -11.69 25.54
N ASP A 254 -10.68 -10.97 26.49
CA ASP A 254 -11.86 -11.42 27.23
C ASP A 254 -13.18 -10.86 26.67
N ILE A 255 -13.17 -10.46 25.38
CA ILE A 255 -14.32 -9.84 24.72
C ILE A 255 -14.93 -10.77 23.65
N GLU A 256 -16.23 -10.62 23.42
CA GLU A 256 -16.90 -11.13 22.22
C GLU A 256 -16.64 -10.10 21.12
N ALA A 257 -15.97 -10.50 20.04
CA ALA A 257 -15.39 -9.56 19.08
C ALA A 257 -16.05 -9.61 17.70
N LEU A 258 -16.67 -10.72 17.31
CA LEU A 258 -17.13 -10.95 15.94
C LEU A 258 -18.07 -9.85 15.44
N ASP A 259 -19.12 -9.55 16.19
CA ASP A 259 -20.13 -8.55 15.77
C ASP A 259 -19.53 -7.15 15.67
N GLU A 260 -18.61 -6.80 16.56
CA GLU A 260 -17.91 -5.52 16.53
C GLU A 260 -16.97 -5.44 15.32
N ILE A 261 -16.20 -6.50 15.02
CA ILE A 261 -15.35 -6.59 13.82
C ILE A 261 -16.20 -6.38 12.56
N ILE A 262 -17.31 -7.10 12.42
CA ILE A 262 -18.21 -6.97 11.27
C ILE A 262 -18.74 -5.52 11.16
N SER A 263 -19.14 -4.92 12.28
CA SER A 263 -19.64 -3.54 12.32
C SER A 263 -18.58 -2.53 11.87
N ILE A 264 -17.34 -2.66 12.33
CA ILE A 264 -16.20 -1.81 11.95
C ILE A 264 -15.94 -1.91 10.45
N GLU A 265 -15.85 -3.13 9.93
CA GLU A 265 -15.53 -3.35 8.52
C GLU A 265 -16.66 -2.87 7.60
N ASN A 266 -17.91 -3.03 7.99
CA ASN A 266 -19.06 -2.46 7.26
C ASN A 266 -19.03 -0.92 7.25
N LYS A 267 -18.69 -0.26 8.36
CA LYS A 267 -18.54 1.20 8.42
C LYS A 267 -17.38 1.67 7.50
N ARG A 268 -16.26 0.95 7.47
CA ARG A 268 -15.12 1.24 6.58
C ARG A 268 -15.53 1.13 5.11
N LEU A 269 -16.24 0.07 4.75
CA LEU A 269 -16.74 -0.16 3.40
C LEU A 269 -17.70 0.97 2.96
N ASP A 270 -18.63 1.36 3.82
CA ASP A 270 -19.58 2.45 3.55
C ASP A 270 -18.86 3.80 3.41
N SER A 271 -17.89 4.07 4.25
CA SER A 271 -17.06 5.27 4.17
C SER A 271 -16.25 5.33 2.87
N SER A 272 -15.69 4.20 2.46
CA SER A 272 -14.95 4.06 1.19
C SER A 272 -15.86 4.30 -0.02
N LYS A 273 -17.06 3.72 -0.03
CA LYS A 273 -18.08 3.93 -1.09
C LYS A 273 -18.52 5.40 -1.16
N LYS A 274 -18.77 6.05 -0.02
CA LYS A 274 -19.10 7.48 0.04
C LYS A 274 -17.97 8.35 -0.46
N GLY A 275 -16.72 8.07 -0.05
CA GLY A 275 -15.54 8.77 -0.52
C GLY A 275 -15.33 8.66 -2.03
N ALA A 276 -15.50 7.47 -2.61
CA ALA A 276 -15.42 7.26 -4.05
C ALA A 276 -16.52 8.02 -4.80
N SER A 277 -17.75 8.04 -4.30
CA SER A 277 -18.86 8.80 -4.86
C SER A 277 -18.57 10.31 -4.85
N ILE A 278 -18.15 10.86 -3.72
CA ILE A 278 -17.80 12.29 -3.59
C ILE A 278 -16.69 12.68 -4.59
N ASN A 279 -15.65 11.86 -4.71
CA ASN A 279 -14.54 12.13 -5.65
C ASN A 279 -15.02 12.12 -7.10
N ASN A 280 -15.95 11.24 -7.47
CA ASN A 280 -16.50 11.22 -8.82
C ASN A 280 -17.34 12.48 -9.09
N TYR A 281 -18.22 12.90 -8.17
CA TYR A 281 -18.95 14.15 -8.31
C TYR A 281 -18.00 15.36 -8.40
N ALA A 282 -16.96 15.42 -7.57
CA ALA A 282 -15.98 16.48 -7.60
C ALA A 282 -15.26 16.59 -8.96
N LYS A 283 -14.96 15.47 -9.63
CA LYS A 283 -14.40 15.46 -10.99
C LYS A 283 -15.33 16.13 -11.99
N TYR A 284 -16.63 15.79 -11.99
CA TYR A 284 -17.59 16.41 -12.92
C TYR A 284 -17.76 17.90 -12.66
N VAL A 285 -17.79 18.33 -11.40
CA VAL A 285 -17.84 19.75 -11.03
C VAL A 285 -16.60 20.47 -11.57
N ILE A 286 -15.41 19.90 -11.41
CA ILE A 286 -14.17 20.48 -11.93
C ILE A 286 -14.19 20.58 -13.47
N TYR A 287 -14.66 19.58 -14.19
CA TYR A 287 -14.77 19.65 -15.66
C TYR A 287 -15.72 20.77 -16.09
N GLY A 288 -16.86 20.90 -15.41
CA GLY A 288 -17.79 22.00 -15.67
C GLY A 288 -17.17 23.38 -15.42
N LEU A 289 -16.50 23.55 -14.26
CA LEU A 289 -15.81 24.78 -13.92
C LEU A 289 -14.67 25.11 -14.89
N ALA A 290 -13.91 24.11 -15.32
CA ALA A 290 -12.86 24.29 -16.32
C ALA A 290 -13.41 24.76 -17.67
N GLY A 291 -14.53 24.20 -18.13
CA GLY A 291 -15.20 24.64 -19.35
C GLY A 291 -15.69 26.10 -19.27
N ILE A 292 -16.35 26.47 -18.16
CA ILE A 292 -16.78 27.86 -17.92
C ILE A 292 -15.56 28.80 -17.88
N PHE A 293 -14.49 28.37 -17.24
CA PHE A 293 -13.27 29.15 -17.15
C PHE A 293 -12.65 29.47 -18.52
N VAL A 294 -12.63 28.51 -19.43
CA VAL A 294 -12.14 28.73 -20.82
C VAL A 294 -13.02 29.75 -21.55
N LEU A 295 -14.35 29.66 -21.40
CA LEU A 295 -15.29 30.57 -22.02
C LEU A 295 -15.10 32.01 -21.47
N ILE A 296 -14.97 32.16 -20.18
CA ILE A 296 -14.68 33.49 -19.54
C ILE A 296 -13.36 34.05 -20.06
N GLY A 297 -12.32 33.20 -20.19
CA GLY A 297 -11.03 33.63 -20.76
C GLY A 297 -11.14 34.19 -22.16
N TYR A 298 -11.98 33.63 -23.01
CA TYR A 298 -12.25 34.11 -24.37
C TYR A 298 -12.93 35.52 -24.35
N VAL A 299 -13.92 35.69 -23.46
CA VAL A 299 -14.60 36.99 -23.31
C VAL A 299 -13.63 38.06 -22.83
N ILE A 300 -12.82 37.77 -21.82
CA ILE A 300 -11.83 38.67 -21.23
C ILE A 300 -10.76 39.07 -22.27
N TYR A 301 -10.34 38.14 -23.09
CA TYR A 301 -9.41 38.39 -24.18
C TYR A 301 -9.94 39.51 -25.13
N LYS A 302 -11.26 39.46 -25.44
CA LYS A 302 -11.91 40.51 -26.26
C LYS A 302 -12.00 41.86 -25.56
N GLU A 303 -12.39 41.86 -24.26
CA GLU A 303 -12.69 43.10 -23.50
C GLU A 303 -11.44 43.87 -23.04
N LYS A 304 -10.27 43.22 -22.97
CA LYS A 304 -8.98 43.80 -22.54
C LYS A 304 -9.00 44.53 -21.19
N SER A 305 -9.91 44.16 -20.29
CA SER A 305 -10.09 44.79 -18.97
C SER A 305 -9.11 44.24 -17.92
N LYS A 306 -8.41 45.16 -17.20
CA LYS A 306 -7.49 44.78 -16.11
C LYS A 306 -8.22 44.10 -14.93
N ALA A 307 -9.39 44.60 -14.57
CA ALA A 307 -10.17 44.07 -13.46
C ALA A 307 -10.63 42.64 -13.74
N LEU A 308 -11.10 42.35 -14.96
CA LEU A 308 -11.48 41.02 -15.40
C LEU A 308 -10.30 40.05 -15.42
N ASN A 309 -9.10 40.53 -15.81
CA ASN A 309 -7.89 39.69 -15.78
C ASN A 309 -7.52 39.24 -14.35
N ILE A 310 -7.66 40.13 -13.35
CA ILE A 310 -7.41 39.79 -11.95
C ILE A 310 -8.44 38.75 -11.46
N MET A 311 -9.71 38.98 -11.74
CA MET A 311 -10.79 38.06 -11.36
C MET A 311 -10.57 36.65 -12.01
N TYR A 312 -10.14 36.63 -13.25
CA TYR A 312 -9.84 35.39 -13.97
C TYR A 312 -8.68 34.62 -13.33
N PHE A 313 -7.62 35.33 -12.91
CA PHE A 313 -6.51 34.72 -12.19
C PHE A 313 -6.97 34.09 -10.86
N VAL A 314 -7.77 34.84 -10.08
CA VAL A 314 -8.32 34.36 -8.80
C VAL A 314 -9.18 33.11 -9.01
N LEU A 315 -10.05 33.10 -10.02
CA LEU A 315 -10.92 31.97 -10.33
C LEU A 315 -10.10 30.72 -10.71
N GLY A 316 -9.07 30.86 -11.54
CA GLY A 316 -8.18 29.77 -11.93
C GLY A 316 -7.44 29.17 -10.73
N THR A 317 -7.01 30.03 -9.79
CA THR A 317 -6.36 29.59 -8.56
C THR A 317 -7.34 28.81 -7.67
N LEU A 318 -8.58 29.27 -7.53
CA LEU A 318 -9.62 28.56 -6.75
C LEU A 318 -9.95 27.20 -7.35
N ILE A 319 -10.08 27.08 -8.67
CA ILE A 319 -10.33 25.79 -9.35
C ILE A 319 -9.16 24.82 -9.10
N SER A 320 -7.92 25.30 -9.20
CA SER A 320 -6.74 24.47 -8.95
C SER A 320 -6.63 24.04 -7.50
N LEU A 321 -6.95 24.92 -6.56
CA LEU A 321 -6.99 24.60 -5.13
C LEU A 321 -8.08 23.55 -4.82
N PHE A 322 -9.26 23.70 -5.40
CA PHE A 322 -10.33 22.71 -5.26
C PHE A 322 -9.89 21.34 -5.78
N ASN A 323 -9.26 21.28 -6.96
CA ASN A 323 -8.72 20.03 -7.50
C ASN A 323 -7.71 19.37 -6.54
N TYR A 324 -6.84 20.16 -5.93
CA TYR A 324 -5.87 19.68 -4.95
C TYR A 324 -6.52 19.16 -3.68
N LEU A 325 -7.46 19.93 -3.08
CA LEU A 325 -8.12 19.56 -1.83
C LEU A 325 -8.96 18.28 -1.95
N PHE A 326 -9.67 18.12 -3.07
CA PHE A 326 -10.49 16.93 -3.33
C PHE A 326 -9.73 15.76 -3.96
N LYS A 327 -8.41 15.90 -4.17
CA LYS A 327 -7.54 14.86 -4.76
C LYS A 327 -8.17 14.21 -6.01
N THR A 328 -8.78 15.01 -6.88
CA THR A 328 -9.55 14.49 -8.03
C THR A 328 -8.70 13.80 -9.09
N GLY A 329 -7.37 13.96 -9.02
CA GLY A 329 -6.40 13.35 -9.95
C GLY A 329 -6.37 13.98 -11.35
N VAL A 330 -7.07 15.09 -11.56
CA VAL A 330 -7.15 15.77 -12.85
C VAL A 330 -5.96 16.74 -13.00
N TRP A 331 -4.78 16.19 -13.29
CA TRP A 331 -3.51 16.94 -13.28
C TRP A 331 -3.48 18.11 -14.26
N TYR A 332 -4.11 17.99 -15.42
CA TYR A 332 -4.13 19.07 -16.43
C TYR A 332 -4.94 20.31 -16.01
N ILE A 333 -5.73 20.21 -14.94
CA ILE A 333 -6.41 21.39 -14.36
C ILE A 333 -5.42 22.44 -13.85
N TYR A 334 -4.21 22.02 -13.44
CA TYR A 334 -3.18 22.98 -13.03
C TYR A 334 -2.69 23.87 -14.19
N LEU A 335 -2.84 23.42 -15.44
CA LEU A 335 -2.57 24.24 -16.62
C LEU A 335 -3.51 25.46 -16.72
N ILE A 336 -4.70 25.38 -16.10
CA ILE A 336 -5.65 26.49 -16.01
C ILE A 336 -5.02 27.72 -15.32
N MET A 337 -4.12 27.53 -14.37
CA MET A 337 -3.40 28.64 -13.72
C MET A 337 -2.50 29.43 -14.68
N ILE A 338 -2.07 28.81 -15.76
CA ILE A 338 -1.20 29.45 -16.77
C ILE A 338 -2.03 30.26 -17.77
N MET A 339 -3.28 29.88 -18.02
CA MET A 339 -4.15 30.53 -19.01
C MET A 339 -4.32 32.05 -18.81
N PRO A 340 -4.54 32.57 -17.58
CA PRO A 340 -4.63 34.03 -17.37
C PRO A 340 -3.37 34.78 -17.81
N VAL A 341 -2.21 34.20 -17.58
CA VAL A 341 -0.92 34.79 -17.98
C VAL A 341 -0.80 34.87 -19.49
N VAL A 342 -1.20 33.78 -20.18
CA VAL A 342 -1.20 33.70 -21.64
C VAL A 342 -2.17 34.77 -22.23
N VAL A 343 -3.39 34.83 -21.68
CA VAL A 343 -4.41 35.85 -22.12
C VAL A 343 -3.90 37.25 -21.96
N ILE A 344 -3.24 37.59 -20.83
CA ILE A 344 -2.65 38.91 -20.58
C ILE A 344 -1.53 39.23 -21.57
N ILE A 345 -0.67 38.24 -21.86
CA ILE A 345 0.44 38.45 -22.81
C ILE A 345 -0.10 38.71 -24.22
N LEU A 346 -1.05 37.89 -24.67
CA LEU A 346 -1.64 38.01 -25.99
C LEU A 346 -2.40 39.33 -26.15
N SER A 347 -3.18 39.73 -25.13
CA SER A 347 -3.92 41.01 -25.17
C SER A 347 -3.03 42.25 -25.20
N LYS A 348 -1.75 42.17 -24.80
CA LYS A 348 -0.76 43.23 -24.88
C LYS A 348 -0.03 43.32 -26.22
N ARG A 349 0.03 42.22 -26.99
CA ARG A 349 0.73 42.17 -28.29
C ARG A 349 -0.08 42.84 -29.42
N GLU A 350 -1.38 42.96 -29.23
CA GLU A 350 -2.27 43.58 -30.23
C GLU A 350 -2.45 45.10 -30.04
N LYS A 351 -1.67 45.73 -29.16
CA LYS A 351 -1.52 47.17 -29.02
C LYS A 351 -0.19 47.61 -29.63
#